data_db0af766d62b7b8ed2300c3ce4db69cf
#
_entry.id   db0af766d62b7b8ed2300c3ce4db69cf
#
_cell.length_a   1.000
_cell.length_b   1.000
_cell.length_c   1.000
_cell.angle_alpha   90.00
_cell.angle_beta   90.00
_cell.angle_gamma   90.00
#
_symmetry.space_group_name_H-M   'P 1'
#
loop_
_entity.id
_entity.type
_entity.pdbx_description
1 polymer ?
#
loop_
_entity_poly.entity_id
_entity_poly.type
_entity_poly.pdbx_seq_one_letter_code
_entity_poly.pdbx_strand_id
1 'polypeptide(L)'
;MRIYGWREREEVRRFVEKVTGLRMNHNYIRPGGVAADLPEGWQADVRRLLDLIPPRLDEYDTLLTGQPIFRERLQGVGVMNPAEALALSATGPILRSTGYAWDLRRDAPYLASDEVGFDVTLGHHAASFHRTAHRPEATLGSTPIASHTS
;
A
#
# COMPACT_ATOMS: atom_id res chain seq x y z
N MET A 1 12.28 6.01 -13.46
CA MET A 1 11.19 5.47 -12.64
C MET A 1 11.63 5.00 -11.26
N ARG A 2 12.58 4.05 -11.14
CA ARG A 2 13.06 3.56 -9.83
C ARG A 2 13.52 4.68 -8.88
N ILE A 3 14.14 5.74 -9.41
CA ILE A 3 14.64 6.89 -8.64
C ILE A 3 13.48 7.67 -7.98
N TYR A 4 12.37 7.86 -8.68
CA TYR A 4 11.20 8.55 -8.11
C TYR A 4 10.61 7.83 -6.92
N GLY A 5 10.39 6.50 -7.02
CA GLY A 5 9.91 5.71 -5.88
C GLY A 5 10.88 5.69 -4.68
N TRP A 6 12.17 5.89 -4.93
CA TRP A 6 13.14 6.03 -3.84
C TRP A 6 13.03 7.37 -3.13
N ARG A 7 12.67 8.44 -3.85
CA ARG A 7 12.44 9.76 -3.28
C ARG A 7 11.29 9.74 -2.25
N GLU A 8 10.12 9.19 -2.61
CA GLU A 8 8.98 9.10 -1.70
C GLU A 8 9.26 8.10 -0.56
N ARG A 9 9.89 6.98 -0.86
CA ARG A 9 10.33 6.03 0.17
C ARG A 9 11.26 6.70 1.19
N GLU A 10 12.12 7.61 0.76
CA GLU A 10 13.01 8.34 1.65
C GLU A 10 12.25 9.25 2.62
N GLU A 11 11.20 9.93 2.18
CA GLU A 11 10.35 10.72 3.06
C GLU A 11 9.67 9.88 4.13
N VAL A 12 9.13 8.72 3.76
CA VAL A 12 8.56 7.76 4.71
C VAL A 12 9.64 7.26 5.69
N ARG A 13 10.85 6.96 5.21
CA ARG A 13 11.96 6.49 6.07
C ARG A 13 12.42 7.53 7.06
N ARG A 14 12.43 8.81 6.70
CA ARG A 14 12.73 9.92 7.63
C ARG A 14 11.70 9.98 8.76
N PHE A 15 10.42 9.83 8.42
CA PHE A 15 9.37 9.76 9.43
C PHE A 15 9.55 8.54 10.35
N VAL A 16 9.77 7.37 9.79
CA VAL A 16 9.99 6.14 10.57
C VAL A 16 11.24 6.26 11.45
N GLU A 17 12.31 6.85 10.97
CA GLU A 17 13.53 7.14 11.75
C GLU A 17 13.23 8.07 12.94
N LYS A 18 12.41 9.11 12.74
CA LYS A 18 11.97 10.01 13.81
C LYS A 18 11.19 9.27 14.90
N VAL A 19 10.34 8.29 14.52
CA VAL A 19 9.51 7.51 15.45
C VAL A 19 10.31 6.41 16.15
N THR A 20 11.18 5.73 15.43
CA THR A 20 11.80 4.46 15.89
C THR A 20 13.30 4.59 16.20
N GLY A 21 13.92 5.69 15.80
CA GLY A 21 15.36 5.89 15.87
C GLY A 21 16.15 5.17 14.78
N LEU A 22 15.50 4.37 13.94
CA LEU A 22 16.14 3.55 12.90
C LEU A 22 15.45 3.73 11.55
N ARG A 23 16.24 3.74 10.48
CA ARG A 23 15.74 3.85 9.10
C ARG A 23 15.24 2.53 8.54
N MET A 24 15.71 1.42 9.07
CA MET A 24 15.36 0.04 8.68
C MET A 24 15.52 -0.89 9.88
N ASN A 25 14.84 -2.05 9.86
CA ASN A 25 14.90 -3.06 10.90
C ASN A 25 14.57 -2.51 12.30
N HIS A 26 13.45 -1.83 12.40
CA HIS A 26 13.11 -0.91 13.50
C HIS A 26 12.97 -1.58 14.85
N ASN A 27 12.62 -2.86 14.94
CA ASN A 27 12.32 -3.54 16.19
C ASN A 27 11.45 -2.69 17.15
N TYR A 28 10.49 -1.96 16.56
CA TYR A 28 9.63 -1.01 17.29
C TYR A 28 8.46 -1.71 17.96
N ILE A 29 7.82 -2.64 17.24
CA ILE A 29 6.73 -3.48 17.77
C ILE A 29 7.37 -4.64 18.52
N ARG A 30 6.98 -4.80 19.78
CA ARG A 30 7.54 -5.81 20.71
C ARG A 30 6.42 -6.55 21.44
N PRO A 31 6.66 -7.75 21.99
CA PRO A 31 5.70 -8.38 22.89
C PRO A 31 5.32 -7.43 24.02
N GLY A 32 4.02 -7.15 24.15
CA GLY A 32 3.48 -6.25 25.16
C GLY A 32 3.32 -4.79 24.72
N GLY A 33 3.69 -4.42 23.48
CA GLY A 33 3.44 -3.06 22.97
C GLY A 33 4.48 -2.54 21.98
N VAL A 34 4.95 -1.33 22.20
CA VAL A 34 5.92 -0.62 21.35
C VAL A 34 7.13 -0.16 22.17
N ALA A 35 8.24 0.09 21.49
CA ALA A 35 9.51 0.42 22.12
C ALA A 35 9.55 1.84 22.75
N ALA A 36 8.77 2.77 22.20
CA ALA A 36 8.68 4.15 22.62
C ALA A 36 7.37 4.78 22.16
N ASP A 37 6.94 5.83 22.80
CA ASP A 37 5.78 6.62 22.39
C ASP A 37 6.09 7.44 21.13
N LEU A 38 5.02 7.90 20.47
CA LEU A 38 5.13 8.75 19.30
C LEU A 38 5.69 10.14 19.70
N PRO A 39 6.63 10.68 18.91
CA PRO A 39 7.23 11.98 19.20
C PRO A 39 6.22 13.11 19.01
N GLU A 40 6.40 14.23 19.73
CA GLU A 40 5.56 15.40 19.56
C GLU A 40 5.50 15.87 18.09
N GLY A 41 4.30 16.24 17.64
CA GLY A 41 4.07 16.73 16.29
C GLY A 41 4.07 15.67 15.18
N TRP A 42 4.05 14.40 15.52
CA TRP A 42 4.00 13.30 14.54
C TRP A 42 2.80 13.40 13.59
N GLN A 43 1.66 13.91 14.07
CA GLN A 43 0.46 14.08 13.25
C GLN A 43 0.71 15.03 12.06
N ALA A 44 1.47 16.11 12.27
CA ALA A 44 1.81 17.04 11.20
C ALA A 44 2.70 16.38 10.13
N ASP A 45 3.64 15.53 10.55
CA ASP A 45 4.48 14.77 9.64
C ASP A 45 3.67 13.75 8.82
N VAL A 46 2.72 13.05 9.46
CA VAL A 46 1.81 12.13 8.76
C VAL A 46 0.94 12.88 7.75
N ARG A 47 0.31 13.99 8.14
CA ARG A 47 -0.49 14.82 7.22
C ARG A 47 0.33 15.27 6.02
N ARG A 48 1.54 15.74 6.23
CA ARG A 48 2.45 16.10 5.13
C ARG A 48 2.72 14.94 4.17
N LEU A 49 2.89 13.71 4.69
CA LEU A 49 3.06 12.52 3.87
C LEU A 49 1.79 12.15 3.11
N LEU A 50 0.63 12.28 3.75
CA LEU A 50 -0.67 12.03 3.10
C LEU A 50 -0.96 13.03 1.98
N ASP A 51 -0.56 14.27 2.12
CA ASP A 51 -0.68 15.30 1.06
C ASP A 51 0.33 15.07 -0.08
N LEU A 52 1.50 14.53 0.23
CA LEU A 52 2.57 14.30 -0.73
C LEU A 52 2.31 13.08 -1.63
N ILE A 53 1.80 11.99 -1.08
CA ILE A 53 1.75 10.68 -1.77
C ILE A 53 0.75 10.66 -2.93
N PRO A 54 -0.51 11.14 -2.81
CA PRO A 54 -1.49 11.04 -3.88
C PRO A 54 -1.02 11.64 -5.21
N PRO A 55 -0.55 12.90 -5.30
CA PRO A 55 -0.10 13.46 -6.57
C PRO A 55 1.12 12.74 -7.14
N ARG A 56 1.90 12.05 -6.32
CA ARG A 56 3.02 11.22 -6.79
C ARG A 56 2.56 9.90 -7.40
N LEU A 57 1.47 9.34 -6.88
CA LEU A 57 0.86 8.15 -7.48
C LEU A 57 0.28 8.46 -8.86
N ASP A 58 -0.35 9.61 -9.06
CA ASP A 58 -0.84 10.08 -10.35
C ASP A 58 0.33 10.27 -11.36
N GLU A 59 1.44 10.84 -10.89
CA GLU A 59 2.68 10.95 -11.69
C GLU A 59 3.18 9.56 -12.11
N TYR A 60 3.15 8.57 -11.22
CA TYR A 60 3.57 7.20 -11.54
C TYR A 60 2.62 6.50 -12.49
N ASP A 61 1.33 6.71 -12.34
CA ASP A 61 0.34 6.18 -13.26
C ASP A 61 0.59 6.69 -14.68
N THR A 62 0.76 8.00 -14.84
CA THR A 62 1.07 8.61 -16.12
C THR A 62 2.40 8.08 -16.72
N LEU A 63 3.43 7.95 -15.90
CA LEU A 63 4.77 7.55 -16.35
C LEU A 63 4.93 6.06 -16.62
N LEU A 64 4.13 5.20 -16.01
CA LEU A 64 4.20 3.74 -16.15
C LEU A 64 3.02 3.17 -16.92
N THR A 65 1.85 3.23 -16.33
CA THR A 65 0.65 2.58 -16.87
C THR A 65 0.17 3.25 -18.15
N GLY A 66 0.43 4.55 -18.30
CA GLY A 66 0.20 5.28 -19.52
C GLY A 66 1.19 4.98 -20.67
N GLN A 67 2.29 4.28 -20.41
CA GLN A 67 3.28 3.97 -21.44
C GLN A 67 2.87 2.77 -22.30
N PRO A 68 2.75 2.91 -23.63
CA PRO A 68 2.32 1.82 -24.52
C PRO A 68 3.21 0.57 -24.39
N ILE A 69 4.52 0.74 -24.42
CA ILE A 69 5.48 -0.38 -24.33
C ILE A 69 5.33 -1.14 -23.02
N PHE A 70 5.12 -0.46 -21.89
CA PHE A 70 4.90 -1.09 -20.61
C PHE A 70 3.59 -1.90 -20.59
N ARG A 71 2.54 -1.32 -21.14
CA ARG A 71 1.23 -1.93 -21.26
C ARG A 71 1.27 -3.19 -22.13
N GLU A 72 1.83 -3.11 -23.32
CA GLU A 72 1.94 -4.23 -24.26
C GLU A 72 2.76 -5.39 -23.69
N ARG A 73 3.80 -5.12 -22.94
CA ARG A 73 4.66 -6.15 -22.31
C ARG A 73 4.02 -6.87 -21.14
N LEU A 74 3.07 -6.28 -20.46
CA LEU A 74 2.49 -6.81 -19.21
C LEU A 74 1.03 -7.24 -19.37
N GLN A 75 0.34 -6.76 -20.39
CA GLN A 75 -1.05 -7.11 -20.65
C GLN A 75 -1.14 -8.58 -21.08
N GLY A 76 -2.01 -9.36 -20.41
CA GLY A 76 -2.18 -10.79 -20.69
C GLY A 76 -1.04 -11.70 -20.20
N VAL A 77 -0.01 -11.13 -19.56
CA VAL A 77 1.13 -11.91 -19.04
C VAL A 77 0.94 -12.23 -17.56
N GLY A 78 1.22 -13.47 -17.17
CA GLY A 78 1.13 -13.93 -15.78
C GLY A 78 -0.28 -13.85 -15.23
N VAL A 79 -1.27 -14.18 -16.04
CA VAL A 79 -2.67 -14.27 -15.62
C VAL A 79 -2.81 -15.40 -14.59
N MET A 80 -3.52 -15.13 -13.52
CA MET A 80 -3.79 -16.09 -12.44
C MET A 80 -5.28 -16.03 -12.09
N ASN A 81 -5.93 -17.15 -12.01
CA ASN A 81 -7.32 -17.18 -11.55
C ASN A 81 -7.42 -17.23 -10.00
N PRO A 82 -8.58 -16.94 -9.40
CA PRO A 82 -8.74 -16.95 -7.95
C PRO A 82 -8.41 -18.29 -7.30
N ALA A 83 -8.76 -19.41 -7.94
CA ALA A 83 -8.50 -20.76 -7.41
C ALA A 83 -6.99 -21.07 -7.36
N GLU A 84 -6.27 -20.72 -8.41
CA GLU A 84 -4.80 -20.84 -8.45
C GLU A 84 -4.13 -19.95 -7.37
N ALA A 85 -4.61 -18.71 -7.22
CA ALA A 85 -4.09 -17.79 -6.22
C ALA A 85 -4.26 -18.35 -4.79
N LEU A 86 -5.44 -18.91 -4.49
CA LEU A 86 -5.71 -19.54 -3.20
C LEU A 86 -4.87 -20.81 -2.99
N ALA A 87 -4.73 -21.66 -4.01
CA ALA A 87 -3.90 -22.86 -3.93
C ALA A 87 -2.42 -22.54 -3.66
N LEU A 88 -1.94 -21.40 -4.17
CA LEU A 88 -0.59 -20.89 -3.91
C LEU A 88 -0.48 -20.05 -2.65
N SER A 89 -1.52 -19.98 -1.81
CA SER A 89 -1.58 -19.15 -0.61
C SER A 89 -1.28 -17.67 -0.87
N ALA A 90 -1.65 -17.16 -2.05
CA ALA A 90 -1.49 -15.75 -2.37
C ALA A 90 -2.45 -14.90 -1.55
N THR A 91 -1.98 -13.76 -1.07
CA THR A 91 -2.74 -12.81 -0.24
C THR A 91 -2.59 -11.37 -0.73
N GLY A 92 -3.31 -10.45 -0.10
CA GLY A 92 -3.16 -9.02 -0.33
C GLY A 92 -3.44 -8.59 -1.77
N PRO A 93 -2.66 -7.66 -2.34
CA PRO A 93 -2.90 -7.11 -3.68
C PRO A 93 -2.88 -8.16 -4.80
N ILE A 94 -2.11 -9.24 -4.64
CA ILE A 94 -2.06 -10.32 -5.63
C ILE A 94 -3.41 -11.05 -5.68
N LEU A 95 -3.95 -11.43 -4.53
CA LEU A 95 -5.26 -12.09 -4.46
C LEU A 95 -6.38 -11.15 -4.91
N ARG A 96 -6.39 -9.89 -4.44
CA ARG A 96 -7.40 -8.90 -4.84
C ARG A 96 -7.36 -8.56 -6.34
N SER A 97 -6.20 -8.66 -6.99
CA SER A 97 -6.10 -8.47 -8.44
C SER A 97 -6.79 -9.56 -9.25
N THR A 98 -7.10 -10.72 -8.66
CA THR A 98 -7.89 -11.79 -9.28
C THR A 98 -9.39 -11.56 -9.19
N GLY A 99 -9.85 -10.49 -8.54
CA GLY A 99 -11.26 -10.22 -8.24
C GLY A 99 -11.75 -10.86 -6.94
N TYR A 100 -10.90 -11.54 -6.19
CA TYR A 100 -11.28 -12.14 -4.90
C TYR A 100 -11.24 -11.07 -3.80
N ALA A 101 -12.42 -10.73 -3.26
CA ALA A 101 -12.61 -9.66 -2.30
C ALA A 101 -12.24 -10.11 -0.88
N TRP A 102 -10.94 -10.23 -0.62
CA TRP A 102 -10.42 -10.56 0.70
C TRP A 102 -9.51 -9.45 1.23
N ASP A 103 -9.89 -8.87 2.36
CA ASP A 103 -9.02 -8.00 3.14
C ASP A 103 -9.20 -8.31 4.63
N LEU A 104 -8.12 -8.75 5.27
CA LEU A 104 -8.12 -9.18 6.67
C LEU A 104 -8.65 -8.10 7.62
N ARG A 105 -8.40 -6.83 7.32
CA ARG A 105 -8.86 -5.70 8.13
C ARG A 105 -10.39 -5.57 8.16
N ARG A 106 -11.07 -6.05 7.10
CA ARG A 106 -12.54 -6.06 6.97
C ARG A 106 -13.14 -7.41 7.31
N ASP A 107 -12.55 -8.50 6.82
CA ASP A 107 -13.14 -9.84 6.90
C ASP A 107 -12.83 -10.56 8.23
N ALA A 108 -11.75 -10.15 8.91
CA ALA A 108 -11.39 -10.59 10.27
C ALA A 108 -10.73 -9.40 11.01
N PRO A 109 -11.51 -8.38 11.38
CA PRO A 109 -10.97 -7.15 11.97
C PRO A 109 -10.16 -7.42 13.24
N TYR A 110 -9.09 -6.66 13.41
CA TYR A 110 -8.25 -6.68 14.60
C TYR A 110 -7.84 -5.25 14.98
N LEU A 111 -7.56 -5.03 16.26
CA LEU A 111 -7.29 -3.69 16.82
C LEU A 111 -8.40 -2.71 16.43
N ALA A 112 -8.08 -1.52 15.96
CA ALA A 112 -9.01 -0.48 15.53
C ALA A 112 -9.47 -0.61 14.06
N SER A 113 -9.28 -1.77 13.42
CA SER A 113 -9.60 -1.94 11.99
C SER A 113 -11.10 -1.86 11.69
N ASP A 114 -11.96 -2.18 12.65
CA ASP A 114 -13.42 -2.09 12.57
C ASP A 114 -13.95 -0.67 12.77
N GLU A 115 -13.15 0.22 13.33
CA GLU A 115 -13.51 1.63 13.54
C GLU A 115 -13.27 2.49 12.29
N VAL A 116 -12.53 1.99 11.31
CA VAL A 116 -12.14 2.73 10.12
C VAL A 116 -12.83 2.19 8.88
N GLY A 117 -13.67 3.02 8.25
CA GLY A 117 -14.27 2.72 6.96
C GLY A 117 -13.27 2.88 5.82
N PHE A 118 -13.08 1.84 5.01
CA PHE A 118 -12.30 1.88 3.78
C PHE A 118 -12.86 0.92 2.74
N ASP A 119 -12.63 1.22 1.48
CA ASP A 119 -13.05 0.37 0.37
C ASP A 119 -11.96 -0.64 0.01
N VAL A 120 -12.39 -1.88 -0.25
CA VAL A 120 -11.49 -2.93 -0.75
C VAL A 120 -11.41 -2.83 -2.27
N THR A 121 -10.30 -2.28 -2.75
CA THR A 121 -10.05 -2.16 -4.20
C THR A 121 -9.79 -3.52 -4.82
N LEU A 122 -10.52 -3.85 -5.89
CA LEU A 122 -10.45 -5.12 -6.60
C LEU A 122 -9.95 -4.93 -8.04
N GLY A 123 -9.11 -5.87 -8.49
CA GLY A 123 -8.75 -5.99 -9.90
C GLY A 123 -9.70 -6.96 -10.63
N HIS A 124 -9.92 -6.75 -11.93
CA HIS A 124 -10.79 -7.62 -12.73
C HIS A 124 -10.01 -8.57 -13.66
N HIS A 125 -8.72 -8.36 -13.80
CA HIS A 125 -7.86 -9.14 -14.69
C HIS A 125 -6.52 -9.39 -14.02
N ALA A 126 -6.29 -10.55 -13.49
CA ALA A 126 -5.10 -10.93 -12.71
C ALA A 126 -3.76 -10.94 -13.48
N ALA A 127 -3.65 -10.22 -14.60
CA ALA A 127 -2.41 -10.04 -15.34
C ALA A 127 -1.42 -9.12 -14.63
N SER A 128 -0.15 -9.23 -14.97
CA SER A 128 0.93 -8.41 -14.39
C SER A 128 0.69 -6.90 -14.51
N PHE A 129 0.08 -6.46 -15.60
CA PHE A 129 -0.32 -5.07 -15.80
C PHE A 129 -1.32 -4.62 -14.74
N HIS A 130 -2.39 -5.36 -14.53
CA HIS A 130 -3.44 -5.02 -13.56
C HIS A 130 -2.94 -5.04 -12.12
N ARG A 131 -2.05 -5.98 -11.76
CA ARG A 131 -1.39 -5.97 -10.45
C ARG A 131 -0.57 -4.71 -10.20
N THR A 132 0.04 -4.16 -11.23
CA THR A 132 0.81 -2.91 -11.13
C THR A 132 -0.11 -1.69 -11.05
N ALA A 133 -1.12 -1.60 -11.91
CA ALA A 133 -2.09 -0.50 -11.93
C ALA A 133 -2.94 -0.44 -10.65
N HIS A 134 -3.25 -1.58 -10.05
CA HIS A 134 -4.03 -1.68 -8.83
C HIS A 134 -3.31 -1.21 -7.56
N ARG A 135 -1.97 -1.20 -7.54
CA ARG A 135 -1.19 -0.78 -6.37
C ARG A 135 -1.40 0.68 -5.95
N PRO A 136 -1.41 1.67 -6.87
CA PRO A 136 -1.74 3.05 -6.52
C PRO A 136 -3.12 3.20 -5.89
N GLU A 137 -4.15 2.58 -6.46
CA GLU A 137 -5.51 2.60 -5.94
C GLU A 137 -5.61 2.00 -4.54
N ALA A 138 -4.97 0.84 -4.31
CA ALA A 138 -4.91 0.21 -2.99
C ALA A 138 -4.16 1.08 -1.96
N THR A 139 -3.16 1.85 -2.38
CA THR A 139 -2.46 2.78 -1.52
C THR A 139 -3.34 3.98 -1.16
N LEU A 140 -4.06 4.54 -2.15
CA LEU A 140 -5.03 5.62 -1.92
C LEU A 140 -6.17 5.18 -1.01
N GLY A 141 -6.70 3.98 -1.20
CA GLY A 141 -7.73 3.39 -0.34
C GLY A 141 -7.29 3.18 1.12
N SER A 142 -6.00 3.19 1.40
CA SER A 142 -5.45 3.10 2.76
C SER A 142 -5.18 4.47 3.41
N THR A 143 -5.27 5.58 2.67
CA THR A 143 -5.02 6.92 3.22
C THR A 143 -6.08 7.37 4.24
N PRO A 144 -7.38 7.04 4.10
CA PRO A 144 -8.38 7.36 5.13
C PRO A 144 -8.03 6.77 6.49
N ILE A 145 -7.49 5.55 6.53
CA ILE A 145 -7.07 4.88 7.78
C ILE A 145 -6.03 5.72 8.53
N ALA A 146 -5.05 6.24 7.81
CA ALA A 146 -3.99 7.07 8.41
C ALA A 146 -4.50 8.46 8.87
N SER A 147 -5.57 8.99 8.26
CA SER A 147 -6.15 10.28 8.64
C SER A 147 -7.05 10.23 9.87
N HIS A 148 -7.63 9.06 10.20
CA HIS A 148 -8.52 8.88 11.35
C HIS A 148 -7.79 8.65 12.68
N THR A 149 -6.49 8.43 12.66
CA THR A 149 -5.66 8.22 13.86
C THR A 149 -5.15 9.52 14.52
N SER A 150 -5.82 10.63 14.26
CA SER A 150 -5.48 11.95 14.80
C SER A 150 -6.39 12.38 15.95
#